data_ff1bb4b3adc4fdfa6f65a63c341711f4
#
_entry.id   ff1bb4b3adc4fdfa6f65a63c341711f4
#
_cell.length_a   1.000
_cell.length_b   1.000
_cell.length_c   1.000
_cell.angle_alpha   90.00
_cell.angle_beta   90.00
_cell.angle_gamma   90.00
#
_symmetry.space_group_name_H-M   'P 1'
#
loop_
_entity.id
_entity.type
_entity.pdbx_description
1 polymer ?
#
loop_
_entity_poly.entity_id
_entity_poly.type
_entity_poly.pdbx_seq_one_letter_code
_entity_poly.pdbx_strand_id
1 'polypeptide(L)'
;MGKYYRVFILIFGMLLIGSCSQEPKQSGPENIQVQGAKSEKKTDTVPIMKDTIVVQKIDSIKKDSIAKILTDSTILGIRKDFPMPSGRVVNVLITGIDSRLGQKSARADANHIVRFFLDSGCIEIISIPRGTFAMIRKGDTSGGNIIANVRSIFGQERYIREITKIAKVKSIDYYIEFGFSQAMGIIELLGYKDNAASTLRVLRSRKAFTTGDHQRSYNQGQFIRQAILKVFDQTDDLVGKVGIRAALALANTNLSYDATQYLLDELRKHGFSSMGYERIWVRMKPNYLSQMKHLNFDSANVEQLESGIEKKVKGMLEGDRKTPEGYAKRLQSLVKKASVDSAKNPARVINALAFPFQQKAWMQVKDKQERVQLRNRICTLLIDAFNRTNKPIDAKTVQDYVQLEQEAYQH
;
A
#
# COMPACT_ATOMS: atom_id res chain seq x y z
N MET A 1 6.42 33.01 11.39
CA MET A 1 6.09 31.99 12.41
C MET A 1 5.28 30.91 11.72
N GLY A 2 5.93 29.84 11.31
CA GLY A 2 5.29 28.73 10.57
C GLY A 2 6.17 27.51 10.73
N LYS A 3 6.18 26.94 11.91
CA LYS A 3 6.87 25.69 12.19
C LYS A 3 5.89 24.75 12.87
N TYR A 4 5.87 23.50 12.34
CA TYR A 4 5.35 22.31 12.98
C TYR A 4 3.87 22.02 12.90
N TYR A 5 3.43 21.44 11.75
CA TYR A 5 2.27 20.55 11.81
C TYR A 5 2.54 19.33 10.92
N ARG A 6 3.04 18.30 11.52
CA ARG A 6 3.19 16.99 10.90
C ARG A 6 2.55 15.98 11.82
N VAL A 7 1.32 15.65 11.50
CA VAL A 7 0.57 14.57 12.16
C VAL A 7 1.06 13.25 11.64
N PHE A 8 1.27 12.30 12.52
CA PHE A 8 2.03 11.12 12.22
C PHE A 8 1.40 9.86 12.70
N ILE A 9 1.40 8.87 11.84
CA ILE A 9 0.77 7.60 12.05
C ILE A 9 1.73 6.51 11.66
N LEU A 10 2.06 5.70 12.62
CA LEU A 10 3.16 4.83 12.56
C LEU A 10 3.00 3.54 11.81
N ILE A 11 1.84 2.97 11.79
CA ILE A 11 1.61 1.63 11.25
C ILE A 11 1.03 1.71 9.85
N PHE A 12 0.63 2.92 9.45
CA PHE A 12 -0.28 3.08 8.34
C PHE A 12 0.25 3.73 7.07
N GLY A 13 1.51 4.04 7.01
CA GLY A 13 2.13 4.61 5.81
C GLY A 13 2.16 3.73 4.58
N MET A 14 1.03 3.16 4.27
CA MET A 14 1.06 2.02 3.49
C MET A 14 0.01 1.91 2.46
N LEU A 15 0.17 2.04 1.36
CA LEU A 15 0.17 1.47 0.25
C LEU A 15 -0.82 0.96 -0.61
N LEU A 16 -0.90 0.82 -1.62
CA LEU A 16 -1.67 1.04 -2.64
C LEU A 16 -1.71 0.30 -3.80
N ILE A 17 -2.66 -0.03 -4.51
CA ILE A 17 -2.67 -0.20 -5.73
C ILE A 17 -3.64 -0.72 -6.62
N GLY A 18 -4.28 -0.07 -7.37
CA GLY A 18 -5.03 -0.44 -8.49
C GLY A 18 -4.13 -0.63 -9.71
N SER A 19 -4.14 -1.73 -10.32
CA SER A 19 -3.64 -1.96 -11.66
C SER A 19 -4.81 -1.82 -12.61
N CYS A 20 -4.77 -0.88 -13.50
CA CYS A 20 -5.59 -0.99 -14.69
C CYS A 20 -5.06 -2.17 -15.53
N SER A 21 -5.79 -3.26 -15.52
CA SER A 21 -5.58 -4.34 -16.48
C SER A 21 -6.33 -3.99 -17.75
N GLN A 22 -5.59 -3.68 -18.82
CA GLN A 22 -6.12 -3.93 -20.15
C GLN A 22 -6.14 -5.45 -20.34
N GLU A 23 -7.29 -6.00 -20.61
CA GLU A 23 -7.41 -7.33 -21.22
C GLU A 23 -6.68 -7.29 -22.56
N PRO A 24 -5.78 -8.24 -22.86
CA PRO A 24 -5.28 -8.38 -24.22
C PRO A 24 -6.44 -8.81 -25.12
N LYS A 25 -6.73 -8.03 -26.18
CA LYS A 25 -7.55 -8.50 -27.28
C LYS A 25 -6.91 -9.77 -27.82
N GLN A 26 -7.66 -10.84 -27.85
CA GLN A 26 -7.32 -12.07 -28.55
C GLN A 26 -7.20 -11.75 -30.06
N SER A 27 -5.98 -11.73 -30.57
CA SER A 27 -5.74 -11.93 -31.98
C SER A 27 -5.65 -13.44 -32.23
N GLY A 28 -6.44 -13.94 -33.14
CA GLY A 28 -6.52 -15.34 -33.54
C GLY A 28 -5.19 -15.87 -34.08
N PRO A 29 -5.08 -17.20 -34.22
CA PRO A 29 -3.82 -17.85 -34.55
C PRO A 29 -3.50 -17.67 -36.05
N GLU A 30 -2.43 -16.96 -36.36
CA GLU A 30 -1.77 -17.08 -37.68
C GLU A 30 -0.87 -18.33 -37.67
N ASN A 31 -1.17 -19.22 -38.62
CA ASN A 31 -0.36 -20.38 -38.96
C ASN A 31 1.02 -19.95 -39.43
N ILE A 32 2.07 -20.34 -38.73
CA ILE A 32 3.43 -20.31 -39.24
C ILE A 32 3.91 -21.75 -39.43
N GLN A 33 4.17 -22.09 -40.67
CA GLN A 33 4.73 -23.38 -41.12
C GLN A 33 6.12 -23.59 -40.55
N VAL A 34 6.35 -24.77 -40.03
CA VAL A 34 7.66 -25.24 -39.60
C VAL A 34 8.47 -25.68 -40.82
N GLN A 35 9.55 -24.99 -41.11
CA GLN A 35 10.63 -25.54 -41.95
C GLN A 35 11.79 -25.97 -41.04
N GLY A 36 12.09 -27.25 -41.14
CA GLY A 36 13.19 -27.87 -40.41
C GLY A 36 14.57 -27.50 -40.95
N ALA A 37 15.51 -27.31 -40.07
CA ALA A 37 16.94 -27.33 -40.41
C ALA A 37 17.69 -28.14 -39.31
N LYS A 38 18.62 -28.94 -39.84
CA LYS A 38 19.37 -30.00 -39.17
C LYS A 38 20.40 -29.48 -38.15
N SER A 39 20.56 -30.30 -37.12
CA SER A 39 21.64 -30.42 -36.16
C SER A 39 23.06 -30.22 -36.73
N GLU A 40 23.90 -29.46 -36.04
CA GLU A 40 25.30 -29.76 -35.81
C GLU A 40 25.74 -29.43 -34.39
N LYS A 41 26.31 -30.44 -33.75
CA LYS A 41 26.98 -30.35 -32.44
C LYS A 41 28.32 -29.67 -32.59
N LYS A 42 28.57 -28.60 -31.83
CA LYS A 42 29.96 -28.23 -31.46
C LYS A 42 29.98 -27.96 -29.96
N THR A 43 30.82 -28.73 -29.30
CA THR A 43 31.30 -28.57 -27.91
C THR A 43 32.34 -27.45 -27.91
N ASP A 44 32.03 -26.34 -27.28
CA ASP A 44 33.04 -25.34 -26.93
C ASP A 44 33.04 -25.09 -25.42
N THR A 45 34.21 -25.41 -24.86
CA THR A 45 34.61 -25.21 -23.48
C THR A 45 34.75 -23.72 -23.19
N VAL A 46 33.94 -23.16 -22.28
CA VAL A 46 34.07 -21.75 -21.85
C VAL A 46 35.07 -21.66 -20.72
N PRO A 47 36.09 -20.77 -20.82
CA PRO A 47 37.06 -20.56 -19.75
C PRO A 47 36.46 -19.78 -18.59
N ILE A 48 36.74 -20.22 -17.38
CA ILE A 48 36.39 -19.55 -16.11
C ILE A 48 37.20 -18.26 -16.02
N MET A 49 36.57 -17.10 -16.26
CA MET A 49 37.13 -15.80 -15.92
C MET A 49 37.03 -15.58 -14.42
N LYS A 50 38.17 -15.44 -13.77
CA LYS A 50 38.29 -14.89 -12.42
C LYS A 50 38.12 -13.38 -12.51
N ASP A 51 36.96 -12.86 -12.18
CA ASP A 51 36.76 -11.43 -12.04
C ASP A 51 37.44 -10.91 -10.78
N THR A 52 38.55 -10.22 -10.99
CA THR A 52 39.24 -9.45 -9.97
C THR A 52 38.44 -8.18 -9.71
N ILE A 53 37.84 -8.07 -8.54
CA ILE A 53 37.11 -6.88 -8.10
C ILE A 53 38.10 -5.75 -7.86
N VAL A 54 38.11 -4.76 -8.75
CA VAL A 54 38.82 -3.50 -8.53
C VAL A 54 38.01 -2.63 -7.57
N VAL A 55 38.45 -2.58 -6.32
CA VAL A 55 37.89 -1.65 -5.31
C VAL A 55 38.50 -0.29 -5.52
N GLN A 56 37.78 0.64 -6.16
CA GLN A 56 38.15 2.05 -6.12
C GLN A 56 37.86 2.65 -4.75
N LYS A 57 38.90 3.28 -4.16
CA LYS A 57 38.81 4.04 -2.91
C LYS A 57 37.88 5.26 -3.10
N ILE A 58 36.74 5.28 -2.43
CA ILE A 58 35.83 6.43 -2.32
C ILE A 58 35.96 7.00 -0.89
N ASP A 59 36.04 8.33 -0.82
CA ASP A 59 36.37 9.08 0.40
C ASP A 59 35.51 8.73 1.63
N SER A 60 36.18 8.75 2.80
CA SER A 60 35.77 8.12 4.05
C SER A 60 34.50 8.69 4.75
N ILE A 61 34.00 9.84 4.37
CA ILE A 61 32.89 10.51 5.11
C ILE A 61 31.48 10.14 4.56
N LYS A 62 31.39 9.61 3.35
CA LYS A 62 30.12 9.10 2.77
C LYS A 62 29.95 7.58 2.91
N LYS A 63 30.95 6.88 3.40
CA LYS A 63 30.98 5.41 3.44
C LYS A 63 29.96 4.80 4.41
N ASP A 64 29.76 5.38 5.58
CA ASP A 64 28.93 4.76 6.61
C ASP A 64 27.42 4.84 6.28
N SER A 65 26.96 5.93 5.66
CA SER A 65 25.56 6.07 5.27
C SER A 65 25.23 5.22 4.05
N ILE A 66 26.12 5.12 3.08
CA ILE A 66 25.93 4.33 1.86
C ILE A 66 26.12 2.84 2.14
N ALA A 67 27.07 2.46 2.98
CA ALA A 67 27.27 1.08 3.40
C ALA A 67 26.08 0.55 4.21
N LYS A 68 25.47 1.37 5.09
CA LYS A 68 24.23 1.02 5.80
C LYS A 68 23.02 0.83 4.86
N ILE A 69 22.96 1.58 3.78
CA ILE A 69 21.89 1.45 2.76
C ILE A 69 22.12 0.22 1.87
N LEU A 70 23.38 -0.09 1.55
CA LEU A 70 23.74 -1.23 0.69
C LEU A 70 23.71 -2.59 1.41
N THR A 71 23.70 -2.60 2.74
CA THR A 71 23.62 -3.83 3.54
C THR A 71 22.19 -4.28 3.84
N ASP A 72 21.18 -3.65 3.26
CA ASP A 72 19.81 -4.19 3.34
C ASP A 72 19.72 -5.49 2.53
N SER A 73 20.01 -6.59 3.21
CA SER A 73 20.02 -7.95 2.65
C SER A 73 18.65 -8.51 2.33
N THR A 74 17.67 -7.63 2.14
CA THR A 74 16.31 -7.97 1.69
C THR A 74 16.35 -8.81 0.41
N ILE A 75 17.35 -8.55 -0.43
CA ILE A 75 17.57 -9.24 -1.71
C ILE A 75 18.29 -10.57 -1.52
N LEU A 76 19.20 -10.64 -0.54
CA LEU A 76 20.12 -11.77 -0.31
C LEU A 76 19.65 -12.73 0.79
N GLY A 77 18.47 -12.48 1.37
CA GLY A 77 17.94 -13.32 2.45
C GLY A 77 18.11 -12.72 3.85
N ILE A 78 18.29 -13.56 4.86
CA ILE A 78 18.39 -13.12 6.25
C ILE A 78 19.74 -12.44 6.49
N ARG A 79 19.72 -11.22 7.01
CA ARG A 79 20.93 -10.56 7.50
C ARG A 79 21.56 -11.39 8.63
N LYS A 80 22.83 -11.74 8.48
CA LYS A 80 23.56 -12.50 9.51
C LYS A 80 23.78 -11.69 10.79
N ASP A 81 23.88 -10.38 10.66
CA ASP A 81 24.10 -9.41 11.74
C ASP A 81 22.79 -8.92 12.40
N PHE A 82 21.64 -9.35 11.89
CA PHE A 82 20.38 -8.96 12.47
C PHE A 82 20.08 -9.79 13.73
N PRO A 83 19.70 -9.16 14.86
CA PRO A 83 19.35 -9.90 16.06
C PRO A 83 18.21 -10.89 15.75
N MET A 84 18.42 -12.16 16.08
CA MET A 84 17.39 -13.19 15.87
C MET A 84 16.16 -12.81 16.68
N PRO A 85 15.00 -12.66 16.04
CA PRO A 85 13.77 -12.33 16.74
C PRO A 85 13.42 -13.47 17.71
N SER A 86 13.21 -13.12 18.96
CA SER A 86 12.78 -14.04 20.01
C SER A 86 11.57 -13.51 20.75
N GLY A 87 10.83 -14.38 21.39
CA GLY A 87 9.70 -14.01 22.23
C GLY A 87 8.40 -13.76 21.47
N ARG A 88 7.62 -12.80 21.97
CA ARG A 88 6.28 -12.48 21.46
C ARG A 88 6.35 -11.79 20.10
N VAL A 89 5.63 -12.34 19.12
CA VAL A 89 5.53 -11.80 17.76
C VAL A 89 4.08 -11.51 17.44
N VAL A 90 3.80 -10.29 16.98
CA VAL A 90 2.49 -9.88 16.47
C VAL A 90 2.62 -9.60 14.96
N ASN A 91 1.76 -10.24 14.17
CA ASN A 91 1.76 -10.13 12.71
C ASN A 91 0.55 -9.31 12.25
N VAL A 92 0.79 -8.17 11.64
CA VAL A 92 -0.24 -7.30 11.06
C VAL A 92 -0.19 -7.39 9.55
N LEU A 93 -1.25 -7.91 8.93
CA LEU A 93 -1.37 -7.97 7.47
C LEU A 93 -1.89 -6.65 6.94
N ILE A 94 -1.17 -6.07 6.01
CA ILE A 94 -1.50 -4.84 5.32
C ILE A 94 -1.81 -5.15 3.87
N THR A 95 -3.04 -4.82 3.45
CA THR A 95 -3.56 -5.11 2.12
C THR A 95 -4.05 -3.85 1.43
N GLY A 96 -3.43 -3.52 0.30
CA GLY A 96 -3.96 -2.52 -0.62
C GLY A 96 -4.81 -3.19 -1.70
N ILE A 97 -6.09 -2.77 -1.80
CA ILE A 97 -7.04 -3.35 -2.76
C ILE A 97 -7.32 -2.41 -3.93
N ASP A 98 -7.48 -3.00 -5.13
CA ASP A 98 -7.93 -2.28 -6.34
C ASP A 98 -9.45 -2.05 -6.27
N SER A 99 -9.87 -1.21 -5.33
CA SER A 99 -11.28 -0.87 -5.14
C SER A 99 -11.64 0.37 -5.95
N ARG A 100 -12.47 0.21 -6.95
CA ARG A 100 -13.03 1.32 -7.75
C ARG A 100 -14.31 1.84 -7.10
N LEU A 101 -14.65 3.11 -7.38
CA LEU A 101 -15.87 3.73 -6.87
C LEU A 101 -17.10 2.85 -7.14
N GLY A 102 -17.75 2.42 -6.06
CA GLY A 102 -18.93 1.56 -6.12
C GLY A 102 -18.67 0.06 -6.29
N GLN A 103 -17.44 -0.40 -6.49
CA GLN A 103 -17.09 -1.82 -6.61
C GLN A 103 -16.80 -2.45 -5.24
N LYS A 104 -17.57 -3.49 -4.89
CA LYS A 104 -17.39 -4.23 -3.62
C LYS A 104 -16.30 -5.30 -3.71
N SER A 105 -16.11 -5.93 -4.87
CA SER A 105 -15.07 -6.94 -5.06
C SER A 105 -13.80 -6.29 -5.62
N ALA A 106 -12.68 -6.53 -4.98
CA ALA A 106 -11.41 -5.95 -5.38
C ALA A 106 -10.26 -6.95 -5.18
N ARG A 107 -9.26 -6.87 -6.08
CA ARG A 107 -8.03 -7.67 -5.99
C ARG A 107 -7.09 -7.07 -4.96
N ALA A 108 -6.33 -7.96 -4.30
CA ALA A 108 -5.26 -7.55 -3.39
C ALA A 108 -3.97 -7.26 -4.18
N ASP A 109 -3.73 -5.99 -4.46
CA ASP A 109 -2.62 -5.54 -5.31
C ASP A 109 -1.36 -5.15 -4.52
N ALA A 110 -1.46 -4.96 -3.20
CA ALA A 110 -0.34 -4.82 -2.27
C ALA A 110 -0.54 -5.75 -1.08
N ASN A 111 0.48 -6.50 -0.74
CA ASN A 111 0.41 -7.52 0.29
C ASN A 111 1.68 -7.45 1.13
N HIS A 112 1.54 -6.99 2.39
CA HIS A 112 2.66 -6.85 3.31
C HIS A 112 2.26 -7.37 4.68
N ILE A 113 3.18 -8.08 5.35
CA ILE A 113 3.03 -8.43 6.76
C ILE A 113 4.06 -7.62 7.53
N VAL A 114 3.62 -6.81 8.47
CA VAL A 114 4.48 -6.15 9.45
C VAL A 114 4.50 -7.02 10.70
N ARG A 115 5.67 -7.54 11.04
CA ARG A 115 5.91 -8.41 12.16
C ARG A 115 6.59 -7.61 13.27
N PHE A 116 5.93 -7.49 14.38
CA PHE A 116 6.44 -6.81 15.57
C PHE A 116 7.04 -7.86 16.51
N PHE A 117 8.35 -7.82 16.69
CA PHE A 117 9.06 -8.65 17.67
C PHE A 117 9.15 -7.87 18.97
N LEU A 118 8.16 -8.05 19.83
CA LEU A 118 7.92 -7.18 20.98
C LEU A 118 9.09 -7.24 22.00
N ASP A 119 9.60 -8.44 22.27
CA ASP A 119 10.64 -8.62 23.28
C ASP A 119 12.05 -8.23 22.80
N SER A 120 12.23 -8.01 21.50
CA SER A 120 13.51 -7.54 20.94
C SER A 120 13.45 -6.10 20.42
N GLY A 121 12.29 -5.48 20.38
CA GLY A 121 12.10 -4.15 19.83
C GLY A 121 12.49 -4.06 18.35
N CYS A 122 12.08 -5.03 17.55
CA CYS A 122 12.43 -5.13 16.14
C CYS A 122 11.21 -5.28 15.25
N ILE A 123 11.32 -4.90 13.97
CA ILE A 123 10.25 -5.01 12.98
C ILE A 123 10.76 -5.68 11.71
N GLU A 124 10.02 -6.67 11.21
CA GLU A 124 10.21 -7.25 9.87
C GLU A 124 9.01 -6.94 8.99
N ILE A 125 9.25 -6.46 7.78
CA ILE A 125 8.22 -6.23 6.76
C ILE A 125 8.39 -7.29 5.68
N ILE A 126 7.44 -8.21 5.59
CA ILE A 126 7.41 -9.23 4.53
C ILE A 126 6.54 -8.71 3.40
N SER A 127 7.14 -8.47 2.23
CA SER A 127 6.46 -8.02 1.02
C SER A 127 6.22 -9.19 0.08
N ILE A 128 4.96 -9.37 -0.35
CA ILE A 128 4.53 -10.46 -1.23
C ILE A 128 4.02 -9.86 -2.55
N PRO A 129 4.70 -10.12 -3.69
CA PRO A 129 4.24 -9.63 -4.99
C PRO A 129 2.84 -10.18 -5.31
N ARG A 130 1.99 -9.34 -5.90
CA ARG A 130 0.61 -9.72 -6.23
C ARG A 130 0.49 -10.90 -7.19
N GLY A 131 1.50 -11.09 -8.05
CA GLY A 131 1.60 -12.20 -9.00
C GLY A 131 2.10 -13.50 -8.39
N THR A 132 2.36 -13.56 -7.08
CA THR A 132 2.80 -14.79 -6.41
C THR A 132 1.74 -15.88 -6.57
N PHE A 133 2.19 -17.06 -6.93
CA PHE A 133 1.31 -18.21 -7.15
C PHE A 133 0.47 -18.54 -5.91
N ALA A 134 -0.83 -18.70 -6.15
CA ALA A 134 -1.80 -19.20 -5.17
C ALA A 134 -2.86 -20.01 -5.92
N MET A 135 -3.08 -21.26 -5.53
CA MET A 135 -3.99 -22.17 -6.23
C MET A 135 -5.45 -21.73 -6.09
N ILE A 136 -6.06 -21.32 -7.20
CA ILE A 136 -7.48 -20.95 -7.32
C ILE A 136 -8.24 -22.07 -8.04
N ARG A 137 -7.76 -22.44 -9.23
CA ARG A 137 -8.32 -23.51 -10.06
C ARG A 137 -7.24 -24.49 -10.45
N LYS A 138 -7.49 -25.79 -10.23
CA LYS A 138 -6.61 -26.85 -10.71
C LYS A 138 -6.61 -26.87 -12.25
N GLY A 139 -5.41 -26.91 -12.84
CA GLY A 139 -5.25 -26.94 -14.32
C GLY A 139 -5.44 -25.58 -15.02
N ASP A 140 -5.56 -24.47 -14.29
CA ASP A 140 -5.64 -23.15 -14.91
C ASP A 140 -4.31 -22.72 -15.51
N THR A 141 -4.30 -22.51 -16.82
CA THR A 141 -3.16 -22.02 -17.62
C THR A 141 -3.27 -20.54 -17.96
N SER A 142 -4.37 -19.86 -17.58
CA SER A 142 -4.60 -18.44 -17.88
C SER A 142 -3.77 -17.46 -17.05
N GLY A 143 -2.98 -17.97 -16.07
CA GLY A 143 -2.25 -17.13 -15.13
C GLY A 143 -3.14 -16.54 -14.02
N GLY A 144 -4.37 -17.03 -13.89
CA GLY A 144 -5.33 -16.60 -12.86
C GLY A 144 -4.99 -17.05 -11.44
N ASN A 145 -4.15 -18.08 -11.29
CA ASN A 145 -3.71 -18.65 -10.02
C ASN A 145 -2.68 -17.76 -9.31
N ILE A 146 -3.07 -16.57 -8.90
CA ILE A 146 -2.24 -15.57 -8.22
C ILE A 146 -2.89 -15.04 -6.95
N ILE A 147 -2.07 -14.64 -5.98
CA ILE A 147 -2.54 -14.19 -4.67
C ILE A 147 -3.49 -12.98 -4.77
N ALA A 148 -3.28 -12.08 -5.73
CA ALA A 148 -4.16 -10.93 -5.94
C ALA A 148 -5.62 -11.32 -6.18
N ASN A 149 -5.87 -12.43 -6.87
CA ASN A 149 -7.22 -12.88 -7.22
C ASN A 149 -7.90 -13.64 -6.08
N VAL A 150 -7.15 -14.21 -5.14
CA VAL A 150 -7.73 -14.98 -4.01
C VAL A 150 -8.69 -14.10 -3.21
N ARG A 151 -8.30 -12.84 -2.93
CA ARG A 151 -9.12 -11.89 -2.15
C ARG A 151 -10.46 -11.59 -2.82
N SER A 152 -10.48 -11.36 -4.12
CA SER A 152 -11.68 -11.01 -4.87
C SER A 152 -12.62 -12.19 -5.11
N ILE A 153 -12.09 -13.42 -5.20
CA ILE A 153 -12.85 -14.64 -5.52
C ILE A 153 -13.36 -15.32 -4.26
N PHE A 154 -12.55 -15.44 -3.23
CA PHE A 154 -12.85 -16.24 -2.04
C PHE A 154 -12.99 -15.43 -0.75
N GLY A 155 -12.82 -14.11 -0.82
CA GLY A 155 -12.91 -13.25 0.37
C GLY A 155 -11.65 -13.25 1.22
N GLN A 156 -11.76 -12.54 2.35
CA GLN A 156 -10.64 -12.20 3.21
C GLN A 156 -10.04 -13.39 3.95
N GLU A 157 -10.86 -14.29 4.47
CA GLU A 157 -10.36 -15.42 5.26
C GLU A 157 -9.44 -16.35 4.47
N ARG A 158 -9.85 -16.75 3.25
CA ARG A 158 -9.01 -17.59 2.41
C ARG A 158 -7.76 -16.86 1.96
N TYR A 159 -7.88 -15.57 1.67
CA TYR A 159 -6.74 -14.74 1.32
C TYR A 159 -5.72 -14.68 2.47
N ILE A 160 -6.15 -14.46 3.72
CA ILE A 160 -5.27 -14.49 4.89
C ILE A 160 -4.58 -15.85 5.02
N ARG A 161 -5.28 -16.97 4.85
CA ARG A 161 -4.68 -18.31 4.90
C ARG A 161 -3.59 -18.50 3.83
N GLU A 162 -3.82 -18.06 2.60
CA GLU A 162 -2.82 -18.19 1.53
C GLU A 162 -1.61 -17.26 1.78
N ILE A 163 -1.82 -16.03 2.23
CA ILE A 163 -0.75 -15.11 2.63
C ILE A 163 0.11 -15.72 3.75
N THR A 164 -0.52 -16.30 4.77
CA THR A 164 0.16 -16.95 5.90
C THR A 164 1.09 -18.08 5.42
N LYS A 165 0.60 -18.92 4.48
CA LYS A 165 1.40 -20.01 3.88
C LYS A 165 2.59 -19.47 3.08
N ILE A 166 2.37 -18.47 2.21
CA ILE A 166 3.41 -17.87 1.36
C ILE A 166 4.50 -17.23 2.23
N ALA A 167 4.09 -16.48 3.24
CA ALA A 167 5.00 -15.78 4.15
C ALA A 167 5.72 -16.75 5.10
N LYS A 168 5.18 -17.96 5.31
CA LYS A 168 5.66 -18.94 6.31
C LYS A 168 5.63 -18.35 7.73
N VAL A 169 4.55 -17.63 8.08
CA VAL A 169 4.28 -17.18 9.44
C VAL A 169 3.25 -18.09 10.11
N LYS A 170 3.18 -18.05 11.44
CA LYS A 170 2.27 -18.92 12.21
C LYS A 170 0.81 -18.50 12.05
N SER A 171 0.53 -17.21 12.16
CA SER A 171 -0.81 -16.61 12.10
C SER A 171 -0.72 -15.15 11.66
N ILE A 172 -1.86 -14.58 11.29
CA ILE A 172 -2.08 -13.14 11.19
C ILE A 172 -2.97 -12.75 12.36
N ASP A 173 -2.50 -11.84 13.20
CA ASP A 173 -3.20 -11.41 14.42
C ASP A 173 -4.15 -10.25 14.12
N TYR A 174 -3.70 -9.31 13.28
CA TYR A 174 -4.49 -8.17 12.84
C TYR A 174 -4.38 -7.99 11.33
N TYR A 175 -5.40 -7.35 10.75
CA TYR A 175 -5.36 -6.93 9.35
C TYR A 175 -5.72 -5.45 9.21
N ILE A 176 -5.21 -4.86 8.17
CA ILE A 176 -5.47 -3.49 7.73
C ILE A 176 -5.66 -3.54 6.23
N GLU A 177 -6.87 -3.23 5.77
CA GLU A 177 -7.20 -3.23 4.36
C GLU A 177 -7.70 -1.84 3.95
N PHE A 178 -7.21 -1.34 2.82
CA PHE A 178 -7.64 -0.06 2.29
C PHE A 178 -7.55 -0.02 0.77
N GLY A 179 -8.45 0.75 0.19
CA GLY A 179 -8.48 1.08 -1.22
C GLY A 179 -7.70 2.36 -1.52
N PHE A 180 -7.81 2.77 -2.77
CA PHE A 180 -7.07 3.89 -3.32
C PHE A 180 -7.31 5.23 -2.62
N SER A 181 -8.58 5.57 -2.35
CA SER A 181 -8.94 6.83 -1.70
C SER A 181 -8.41 6.91 -0.28
N GLN A 182 -8.60 5.83 0.46
CA GLN A 182 -8.14 5.70 1.84
C GLN A 182 -6.62 5.86 1.95
N ALA A 183 -5.91 5.27 1.00
CA ALA A 183 -4.48 5.41 0.89
C ALA A 183 -4.01 6.84 0.63
N MET A 184 -4.72 7.60 -0.20
CA MET A 184 -4.45 9.03 -0.38
C MET A 184 -4.51 9.76 0.96
N GLY A 185 -5.59 9.55 1.73
CA GLY A 185 -5.73 10.15 3.05
C GLY A 185 -4.61 9.75 4.01
N ILE A 186 -4.25 8.46 4.03
CA ILE A 186 -3.16 7.97 4.88
C ILE A 186 -1.81 8.63 4.51
N ILE A 187 -1.48 8.72 3.22
CA ILE A 187 -0.25 9.36 2.75
C ILE A 187 -0.24 10.86 3.12
N GLU A 188 -1.36 11.54 3.03
CA GLU A 188 -1.49 12.94 3.49
C GLU A 188 -1.23 13.07 5.00
N LEU A 189 -1.80 12.18 5.82
CA LEU A 189 -1.56 12.13 7.26
C LEU A 189 -0.08 11.86 7.61
N LEU A 190 0.65 11.10 6.79
CA LEU A 190 2.09 10.88 6.93
C LEU A 190 2.95 12.12 6.57
N GLY A 191 2.33 13.24 6.30
CA GLY A 191 3.01 14.50 5.99
C GLY A 191 3.46 14.64 4.53
N TYR A 192 2.82 13.89 3.61
CA TYR A 192 2.98 14.07 2.16
C TYR A 192 1.78 14.81 1.56
N LYS A 193 1.25 15.82 2.26
CA LYS A 193 -0.01 16.52 1.92
C LYS A 193 -0.05 17.03 0.47
N ASP A 194 1.04 17.57 -0.04
CA ASP A 194 1.11 18.13 -1.39
C ASP A 194 1.51 17.07 -2.44
N ASN A 195 2.19 16.00 -2.03
CA ASN A 195 2.75 14.98 -2.90
C ASN A 195 2.09 13.60 -2.77
N ALA A 196 0.93 13.50 -2.09
CA ALA A 196 0.29 12.20 -1.85
C ALA A 196 -0.06 11.47 -3.17
N ALA A 197 -0.55 12.20 -4.18
CA ALA A 197 -0.87 11.63 -5.48
C ALA A 197 0.40 11.16 -6.23
N SER A 198 1.48 11.91 -6.15
CA SER A 198 2.78 11.59 -6.75
C SER A 198 3.41 10.38 -6.07
N THR A 199 3.44 10.38 -4.74
CA THR A 199 3.87 9.23 -3.93
C THR A 199 3.11 7.97 -4.31
N LEU A 200 1.79 8.08 -4.40
CA LEU A 200 0.93 6.97 -4.75
C LEU A 200 1.20 6.44 -6.17
N ARG A 201 1.43 7.31 -7.16
CA ARG A 201 1.79 6.91 -8.52
C ARG A 201 3.13 6.19 -8.56
N VAL A 202 4.13 6.68 -7.84
CA VAL A 202 5.44 6.01 -7.71
C VAL A 202 5.27 4.60 -7.13
N LEU A 203 4.54 4.47 -6.02
CA LEU A 203 4.28 3.19 -5.35
C LEU A 203 3.49 2.18 -6.21
N ARG A 204 2.71 2.65 -7.19
CA ARG A 204 1.96 1.81 -8.13
C ARG A 204 2.75 1.45 -9.37
N SER A 205 3.84 2.16 -9.65
CA SER A 205 4.59 1.98 -10.89
C SER A 205 5.30 0.64 -10.93
N ARG A 206 5.09 -0.10 -12.04
CA ARG A 206 5.75 -1.37 -12.32
C ARG A 206 6.47 -1.36 -13.66
N LYS A 207 5.87 -0.73 -14.68
CA LYS A 207 6.38 -0.72 -16.07
C LYS A 207 7.69 0.06 -16.22
N ALA A 208 8.00 0.95 -15.28
CA ALA A 208 9.25 1.71 -15.26
C ALA A 208 10.46 0.89 -14.80
N PHE A 209 10.25 -0.33 -14.30
CA PHE A 209 11.28 -1.17 -13.72
C PHE A 209 11.34 -2.52 -14.43
N THR A 210 12.55 -3.02 -14.68
CA THR A 210 12.80 -4.30 -15.36
C THR A 210 12.17 -5.48 -14.62
N THR A 211 12.20 -5.44 -13.26
CA THR A 211 11.66 -6.49 -12.39
C THR A 211 10.16 -6.32 -12.09
N GLY A 212 9.50 -5.31 -12.68
CA GLY A 212 8.06 -5.14 -12.69
C GLY A 212 7.38 -5.18 -11.32
N ASP A 213 6.53 -6.18 -11.08
CA ASP A 213 5.77 -6.32 -9.84
C ASP A 213 6.64 -6.59 -8.60
N HIS A 214 7.81 -7.20 -8.76
CA HIS A 214 8.74 -7.42 -7.65
C HIS A 214 9.31 -6.09 -7.15
N GLN A 215 9.80 -5.23 -8.07
CA GLN A 215 10.29 -3.90 -7.68
C GLN A 215 9.19 -3.06 -7.04
N ARG A 216 7.96 -3.14 -7.57
CA ARG A 216 6.82 -2.43 -6.98
C ARG A 216 6.56 -2.89 -5.54
N SER A 217 6.49 -4.20 -5.31
CA SER A 217 6.26 -4.76 -3.98
C SER A 217 7.40 -4.40 -3.01
N TYR A 218 8.65 -4.42 -3.48
CA TYR A 218 9.81 -3.98 -2.73
C TYR A 218 9.71 -2.48 -2.36
N ASN A 219 9.40 -1.62 -3.32
CA ASN A 219 9.25 -0.18 -3.09
C ASN A 219 8.16 0.12 -2.05
N GLN A 220 7.06 -0.61 -2.08
CA GLN A 220 5.99 -0.49 -1.09
C GLN A 220 6.48 -0.87 0.31
N GLY A 221 7.21 -1.98 0.45
CA GLY A 221 7.83 -2.37 1.70
C GLY A 221 8.83 -1.33 2.22
N GLN A 222 9.66 -0.76 1.34
CA GLN A 222 10.60 0.31 1.71
C GLN A 222 9.88 1.60 2.11
N PHE A 223 8.78 1.93 1.46
CA PHE A 223 7.95 3.06 1.87
C PHE A 223 7.39 2.85 3.29
N ILE A 224 6.87 1.65 3.60
CA ILE A 224 6.42 1.29 4.94
C ILE A 224 7.54 1.51 5.96
N ARG A 225 8.72 0.95 5.68
CA ARG A 225 9.91 1.10 6.54
C ARG A 225 10.25 2.57 6.79
N GLN A 226 10.35 3.35 5.73
CA GLN A 226 10.69 4.78 5.82
C GLN A 226 9.61 5.57 6.54
N ALA A 227 8.34 5.26 6.31
CA ALA A 227 7.23 5.88 7.01
C ALA A 227 7.26 5.59 8.52
N ILE A 228 7.49 4.34 8.91
CA ILE A 228 7.64 3.96 10.32
C ILE A 228 8.77 4.76 10.96
N LEU A 229 9.98 4.72 10.40
CA LEU A 229 11.13 5.44 10.94
C LEU A 229 10.91 6.95 11.01
N LYS A 230 10.21 7.53 10.03
CA LYS A 230 9.94 8.97 9.99
C LYS A 230 9.06 9.46 11.13
N VAL A 231 8.15 8.61 11.59
CA VAL A 231 7.05 9.08 12.45
C VAL A 231 7.05 8.48 13.86
N PHE A 232 7.86 7.46 14.14
CA PHE A 232 7.78 6.66 15.37
C PHE A 232 7.81 7.50 16.65
N ASP A 233 8.80 8.40 16.77
CA ASP A 233 9.00 9.17 18.00
C ASP A 233 7.90 10.24 18.22
N GLN A 234 7.07 10.48 17.22
CA GLN A 234 6.01 11.49 17.27
C GLN A 234 4.63 10.91 17.62
N THR A 235 4.55 9.60 17.82
CA THR A 235 3.26 8.93 18.09
C THR A 235 2.78 9.08 19.52
N ASP A 236 3.61 9.60 20.42
CA ASP A 236 3.26 9.81 21.84
C ASP A 236 2.57 11.15 22.10
N ASP A 237 2.76 12.13 21.23
CA ASP A 237 2.12 13.42 21.40
C ASP A 237 0.61 13.37 21.03
N LEU A 238 -0.12 14.40 21.39
CA LEU A 238 -1.57 14.48 21.14
C LEU A 238 -1.89 14.38 19.65
N VAL A 239 -1.08 15.01 18.82
CA VAL A 239 -1.26 15.07 17.37
C VAL A 239 -1.05 13.70 16.74
N GLY A 240 -0.02 12.97 17.17
CA GLY A 240 0.22 11.60 16.74
C GLY A 240 -0.91 10.65 17.15
N LYS A 241 -1.44 10.80 18.37
CA LYS A 241 -2.58 10.01 18.86
C LYS A 241 -3.86 10.24 18.03
N VAL A 242 -4.17 11.48 17.70
CA VAL A 242 -5.29 11.83 16.79
C VAL A 242 -5.02 11.23 15.40
N GLY A 243 -3.81 11.36 14.93
CA GLY A 243 -3.40 10.82 13.65
C GLY A 243 -3.57 9.30 13.54
N ILE A 244 -3.16 8.52 14.58
CA ILE A 244 -3.37 7.06 14.62
C ILE A 244 -4.85 6.73 14.53
N ARG A 245 -5.71 7.40 15.30
CA ARG A 245 -7.17 7.20 15.27
C ARG A 245 -7.75 7.48 13.89
N ALA A 246 -7.31 8.56 13.26
CA ALA A 246 -7.77 8.93 11.92
C ALA A 246 -7.38 7.89 10.85
N ALA A 247 -6.18 7.34 10.92
CA ALA A 247 -5.78 6.30 9.97
C ALA A 247 -6.51 4.98 10.20
N LEU A 248 -6.73 4.58 11.43
CA LEU A 248 -7.57 3.41 11.74
C LEU A 248 -8.98 3.61 11.17
N ALA A 249 -9.54 4.81 11.31
CA ALA A 249 -10.85 5.16 10.75
C ALA A 249 -10.89 5.25 9.21
N LEU A 250 -9.75 5.48 8.57
CA LEU A 250 -9.62 5.42 7.12
C LEU A 250 -9.63 3.98 6.58
N ALA A 251 -9.11 3.02 7.32
CA ALA A 251 -8.95 1.64 6.87
C ALA A 251 -10.10 0.72 7.32
N ASN A 252 -10.24 -0.42 6.64
CA ASN A 252 -10.99 -1.56 7.16
C ASN A 252 -10.03 -2.44 7.97
N THR A 253 -10.22 -2.49 9.28
CA THR A 253 -9.27 -3.15 10.18
C THR A 253 -9.93 -3.73 11.42
N ASN A 254 -9.33 -4.78 11.98
CA ASN A 254 -9.63 -5.28 13.32
C ASN A 254 -8.58 -4.83 14.36
N LEU A 255 -7.59 -4.01 13.95
CA LEU A 255 -6.60 -3.44 14.85
C LEU A 255 -7.22 -2.23 15.56
N SER A 256 -7.39 -2.30 16.89
CA SER A 256 -7.89 -1.18 17.68
C SER A 256 -6.81 -0.14 17.97
N TYR A 257 -7.24 1.04 18.40
CA TYR A 257 -6.33 2.08 18.87
C TYR A 257 -5.47 1.60 20.06
N ASP A 258 -6.08 0.94 21.04
CA ASP A 258 -5.37 0.47 22.24
C ASP A 258 -4.35 -0.62 21.90
N ALA A 259 -4.71 -1.55 21.01
CA ALA A 259 -3.77 -2.55 20.51
C ALA A 259 -2.60 -1.89 19.77
N THR A 260 -2.87 -0.82 18.99
CA THR A 260 -1.82 -0.05 18.33
C THR A 260 -0.88 0.60 19.33
N GLN A 261 -1.42 1.29 20.34
CA GLN A 261 -0.61 1.91 21.40
C GLN A 261 0.24 0.86 22.12
N TYR A 262 -0.35 -0.27 22.49
CA TYR A 262 0.39 -1.36 23.12
C TYR A 262 1.60 -1.83 22.29
N LEU A 263 1.43 -2.00 20.97
CA LEU A 263 2.53 -2.40 20.08
C LEU A 263 3.64 -1.34 20.06
N LEU A 264 3.28 -0.06 20.01
CA LEU A 264 4.23 1.05 20.01
C LEU A 264 5.00 1.15 21.31
N ASP A 265 4.31 1.01 22.43
CA ASP A 265 4.89 1.11 23.77
C ASP A 265 5.86 -0.04 24.04
N GLU A 266 5.51 -1.27 23.64
CA GLU A 266 6.42 -2.42 23.76
C GLU A 266 7.67 -2.24 22.88
N LEU A 267 7.52 -1.71 21.65
CA LEU A 267 8.68 -1.41 20.81
C LEU A 267 9.61 -0.36 21.45
N ARG A 268 9.04 0.74 22.01
CA ARG A 268 9.82 1.78 22.71
C ARG A 268 10.54 1.24 23.92
N LYS A 269 9.83 0.47 24.74
CA LYS A 269 10.38 -0.17 25.93
C LYS A 269 11.60 -1.02 25.60
N HIS A 270 11.66 -1.62 24.42
CA HIS A 270 12.78 -2.43 23.95
C HIS A 270 13.71 -1.69 22.98
N GLY A 271 13.69 -0.35 23.01
CA GLY A 271 14.67 0.52 22.37
C GLY A 271 14.49 0.75 20.88
N PHE A 272 13.30 0.55 20.32
CA PHE A 272 12.98 0.99 18.95
C PHE A 272 12.76 2.52 18.93
N SER A 273 13.32 3.18 17.93
CA SER A 273 13.17 4.64 17.72
C SER A 273 13.21 4.98 16.23
N SER A 274 12.94 6.23 15.89
CA SER A 274 13.08 6.75 14.50
C SER A 274 14.52 6.64 13.95
N MET A 275 15.52 6.49 14.82
CA MET A 275 16.91 6.27 14.42
C MET A 275 17.28 4.78 14.33
N GLY A 276 16.35 3.88 14.62
CA GLY A 276 16.56 2.43 14.67
C GLY A 276 16.57 1.74 13.31
N TYR A 277 17.36 2.23 12.36
CA TYR A 277 17.45 1.67 11.00
C TYR A 277 17.84 0.19 10.96
N GLU A 278 18.65 -0.26 11.91
CA GLU A 278 19.10 -1.64 12.04
C GLU A 278 18.05 -2.56 12.69
N ARG A 279 17.00 -1.98 13.29
CA ARG A 279 15.91 -2.71 13.96
C ARG A 279 14.69 -2.95 13.09
N ILE A 280 14.69 -2.46 11.84
CA ILE A 280 13.60 -2.63 10.89
C ILE A 280 14.13 -3.00 9.52
N TRP A 281 13.61 -4.06 8.91
CA TRP A 281 14.04 -4.52 7.58
C TRP A 281 12.88 -5.00 6.72
N VAL A 282 13.11 -5.04 5.42
CA VAL A 282 12.15 -5.50 4.43
C VAL A 282 12.64 -6.80 3.81
N ARG A 283 11.75 -7.76 3.66
CA ARG A 283 12.00 -9.05 3.01
C ARG A 283 10.95 -9.35 1.96
N MET A 284 11.38 -9.94 0.84
CA MET A 284 10.47 -10.43 -0.19
C MET A 284 10.13 -11.91 0.05
N LYS A 285 8.85 -12.28 -0.16
CA LYS A 285 8.42 -13.67 -0.16
C LYS A 285 7.49 -13.94 -1.38
N PRO A 286 7.73 -14.99 -2.15
CA PRO A 286 8.92 -15.86 -2.12
C PRO A 286 10.22 -15.07 -2.29
N ASN A 287 11.34 -15.66 -1.87
CA ASN A 287 12.64 -15.01 -2.03
C ASN A 287 12.90 -14.73 -3.52
N TYR A 288 13.36 -13.52 -3.80
CA TYR A 288 13.67 -13.07 -5.16
C TYR A 288 15.14 -12.63 -5.22
N LEU A 289 15.89 -13.19 -6.16
CA LEU A 289 17.34 -13.05 -6.22
C LEU A 289 17.84 -11.85 -7.03
N SER A 290 16.96 -11.14 -7.73
CA SER A 290 17.38 -9.97 -8.53
C SER A 290 17.61 -8.75 -7.65
N GLN A 291 18.59 -7.92 -8.06
CA GLN A 291 18.82 -6.65 -7.42
C GLN A 291 17.62 -5.71 -7.59
N MET A 292 17.17 -5.13 -6.49
CA MET A 292 16.12 -4.13 -6.43
C MET A 292 16.71 -2.74 -6.30
N LYS A 293 16.10 -1.76 -6.97
CA LYS A 293 16.46 -0.35 -6.77
C LYS A 293 15.89 0.15 -5.46
N HIS A 294 16.75 0.67 -4.61
CA HIS A 294 16.30 1.36 -3.41
C HIS A 294 15.82 2.77 -3.78
N LEU A 295 14.59 3.12 -3.37
CA LEU A 295 14.00 4.43 -3.58
C LEU A 295 13.86 5.15 -2.23
N ASN A 296 14.24 6.42 -2.21
CA ASN A 296 13.97 7.29 -1.07
C ASN A 296 12.68 8.08 -1.32
N PHE A 297 11.72 7.96 -0.40
CA PHE A 297 10.38 8.56 -0.47
C PHE A 297 10.29 9.86 0.33
N ASP A 298 11.36 10.66 0.41
CA ASP A 298 11.22 12.01 0.93
C ASP A 298 10.47 12.92 -0.06
N SER A 299 9.91 14.01 0.46
CA SER A 299 9.07 14.92 -0.33
C SER A 299 9.80 15.55 -1.52
N ALA A 300 11.12 15.78 -1.39
CA ALA A 300 11.93 16.39 -2.46
C ALA A 300 12.19 15.39 -3.59
N ASN A 301 12.35 14.11 -3.27
CA ASN A 301 12.68 13.08 -4.25
C ASN A 301 11.46 12.50 -4.97
N VAL A 302 10.26 12.55 -4.37
CA VAL A 302 9.07 11.93 -4.94
C VAL A 302 8.69 12.52 -6.30
N GLU A 303 8.79 13.83 -6.48
CA GLU A 303 8.51 14.50 -7.76
C GLU A 303 9.52 14.12 -8.85
N GLN A 304 10.81 14.01 -8.48
CA GLN A 304 11.84 13.55 -9.41
C GLN A 304 11.62 12.09 -9.79
N LEU A 305 11.25 11.24 -8.84
CA LEU A 305 10.91 9.84 -9.09
C LEU A 305 9.71 9.72 -10.02
N GLU A 306 8.65 10.50 -9.79
CA GLU A 306 7.47 10.53 -10.66
C GLU A 306 7.83 10.96 -12.07
N SER A 307 8.52 12.10 -12.23
CA SER A 307 8.98 12.61 -13.53
C SER A 307 9.86 11.59 -14.26
N GLY A 308 10.77 10.92 -13.54
CA GLY A 308 11.62 9.86 -14.11
C GLY A 308 10.81 8.64 -14.56
N ILE A 309 9.76 8.28 -13.84
CA ILE A 309 8.85 7.20 -14.21
C ILE A 309 8.01 7.60 -15.43
N GLU A 310 7.45 8.80 -15.45
CA GLU A 310 6.64 9.31 -16.56
C GLU A 310 7.44 9.34 -17.87
N LYS A 311 8.69 9.80 -17.84
CA LYS A 311 9.59 9.79 -19.02
C LYS A 311 9.80 8.38 -19.58
N LYS A 312 9.93 7.36 -18.71
CA LYS A 312 10.16 5.97 -19.11
C LYS A 312 8.94 5.27 -19.67
N VAL A 313 7.75 5.68 -19.24
CA VAL A 313 6.46 5.08 -19.64
C VAL A 313 5.64 5.98 -20.56
N LYS A 314 6.26 7.05 -21.07
CA LYS A 314 5.63 7.97 -22.03
C LYS A 314 5.14 7.20 -23.25
N GLY A 315 3.86 7.32 -23.56
CA GLY A 315 3.20 6.51 -24.59
C GLY A 315 2.48 5.25 -24.08
N MET A 316 2.82 4.72 -22.91
CA MET A 316 2.11 3.58 -22.33
C MET A 316 0.98 4.02 -21.37
N LEU A 317 1.03 5.26 -20.88
CA LEU A 317 0.04 5.81 -19.92
C LEU A 317 -1.09 6.58 -20.62
N GLU A 318 -0.97 6.89 -21.91
CA GLU A 318 -1.96 7.70 -22.64
C GLU A 318 -3.32 7.01 -22.78
N GLY A 319 -3.40 5.68 -22.75
CA GLY A 319 -4.65 4.93 -22.86
C GLY A 319 -5.51 4.84 -21.59
N ASP A 320 -4.95 5.16 -20.41
CA ASP A 320 -5.57 4.86 -19.12
C ASP A 320 -5.87 6.09 -18.26
N ARG A 321 -5.81 7.28 -18.83
CA ARG A 321 -6.19 8.53 -18.18
C ARG A 321 -7.72 8.66 -18.05
N LYS A 322 -8.30 7.90 -17.15
CA LYS A 322 -9.51 8.37 -16.45
C LYS A 322 -9.06 9.52 -15.58
N THR A 323 -9.14 10.73 -16.12
CA THR A 323 -8.63 11.94 -15.48
C THR A 323 -9.19 12.08 -14.07
N PRO A 324 -8.43 12.63 -13.10
CA PRO A 324 -8.93 12.97 -11.77
C PRO A 324 -10.23 13.78 -11.81
N GLU A 325 -10.39 14.67 -12.80
CA GLU A 325 -11.61 15.42 -13.07
C GLU A 325 -12.80 14.54 -13.41
N GLY A 326 -12.61 13.45 -14.17
CA GLY A 326 -13.66 12.48 -14.44
C GLY A 326 -14.09 11.69 -13.21
N TYR A 327 -13.21 11.54 -12.20
CA TYR A 327 -13.56 10.92 -10.93
C TYR A 327 -14.46 11.84 -10.09
N ALA A 328 -14.06 13.10 -9.91
CA ALA A 328 -14.82 14.10 -9.16
C ALA A 328 -16.23 14.25 -9.76
N LYS A 329 -16.36 14.42 -11.07
CA LYS A 329 -17.66 14.51 -11.77
C LYS A 329 -18.56 13.28 -11.53
N ARG A 330 -17.99 12.08 -11.50
CA ARG A 330 -18.76 10.85 -11.19
C ARG A 330 -19.24 10.84 -9.74
N LEU A 331 -18.39 11.23 -8.80
CA LEU A 331 -18.77 11.32 -7.40
C LEU A 331 -19.86 12.39 -7.19
N GLN A 332 -19.72 13.57 -7.79
CA GLN A 332 -20.74 14.63 -7.78
C GLN A 332 -22.07 14.12 -8.34
N SER A 333 -22.05 13.42 -9.49
CA SER A 333 -23.26 12.86 -10.09
C SER A 333 -23.96 11.86 -9.16
N LEU A 334 -23.18 11.01 -8.48
CA LEU A 334 -23.70 10.07 -7.51
C LEU A 334 -24.38 10.78 -6.33
N VAL A 335 -23.70 11.80 -5.77
CA VAL A 335 -24.22 12.61 -4.66
C VAL A 335 -25.49 13.37 -5.08
N LYS A 336 -25.52 13.95 -6.29
CA LYS A 336 -26.68 14.64 -6.83
C LYS A 336 -27.90 13.71 -6.94
N LYS A 337 -27.70 12.49 -7.46
CA LYS A 337 -28.79 11.47 -7.53
C LYS A 337 -29.30 11.10 -6.14
N ALA A 338 -28.40 10.83 -5.20
CA ALA A 338 -28.78 10.53 -3.82
C ALA A 338 -29.53 11.70 -3.15
N SER A 339 -29.17 12.95 -3.45
CA SER A 339 -29.88 14.14 -2.94
C SER A 339 -31.31 14.23 -3.43
N VAL A 340 -31.61 13.84 -4.68
CA VAL A 340 -32.99 13.79 -5.22
C VAL A 340 -33.81 12.74 -4.51
N ASP A 341 -33.21 11.58 -4.19
CA ASP A 341 -33.89 10.50 -3.50
C ASP A 341 -34.07 10.76 -1.99
N SER A 342 -33.34 11.72 -1.40
CA SER A 342 -33.28 11.90 0.06
C SER A 342 -34.63 12.18 0.70
N ALA A 343 -35.50 12.98 0.06
CA ALA A 343 -36.82 13.30 0.58
C ALA A 343 -37.77 12.10 0.61
N LYS A 344 -37.70 11.24 -0.41
CA LYS A 344 -38.69 10.19 -0.67
C LYS A 344 -38.24 8.77 -0.25
N ASN A 345 -36.97 8.48 -0.35
CA ASN A 345 -36.47 7.11 -0.16
C ASN A 345 -35.09 7.07 0.54
N PRO A 346 -35.03 7.19 1.88
CA PRO A 346 -33.76 7.17 2.60
C PRO A 346 -32.97 5.86 2.43
N ALA A 347 -33.62 4.73 2.19
CA ALA A 347 -32.94 3.46 1.94
C ALA A 347 -32.12 3.48 0.63
N ARG A 348 -32.59 4.17 -0.42
CA ARG A 348 -31.81 4.37 -1.64
C ARG A 348 -30.58 5.25 -1.41
N VAL A 349 -30.68 6.26 -0.56
CA VAL A 349 -29.54 7.09 -0.18
C VAL A 349 -28.46 6.24 0.50
N ILE A 350 -28.84 5.41 1.48
CA ILE A 350 -27.93 4.48 2.15
C ILE A 350 -27.27 3.55 1.12
N ASN A 351 -28.05 2.90 0.26
CA ASN A 351 -27.52 1.99 -0.76
C ASN A 351 -26.55 2.67 -1.74
N ALA A 352 -26.80 3.94 -2.07
CA ALA A 352 -25.95 4.69 -2.99
C ALA A 352 -24.67 5.21 -2.33
N LEU A 353 -24.71 5.68 -1.07
CA LEU A 353 -23.64 6.43 -0.46
C LEU A 353 -22.86 5.69 0.64
N ALA A 354 -23.40 4.63 1.25
CA ALA A 354 -22.72 3.93 2.34
C ALA A 354 -21.36 3.35 1.89
N PHE A 355 -21.31 2.74 0.71
CA PHE A 355 -20.06 2.18 0.22
C PHE A 355 -19.04 3.26 -0.25
N PRO A 356 -19.42 4.32 -0.99
CA PRO A 356 -18.56 5.49 -1.20
C PRO A 356 -18.04 6.13 0.09
N PHE A 357 -18.87 6.18 1.14
CA PHE A 357 -18.42 6.62 2.46
C PHE A 357 -17.36 5.68 3.06
N GLN A 358 -17.59 4.37 3.04
CA GLN A 358 -16.60 3.39 3.48
C GLN A 358 -15.28 3.51 2.72
N GLN A 359 -15.35 3.74 1.40
CA GLN A 359 -14.18 3.97 0.54
C GLN A 359 -13.52 5.33 0.77
N LYS A 360 -14.11 6.25 1.56
CA LYS A 360 -13.65 7.64 1.69
C LYS A 360 -13.44 8.30 0.32
N ALA A 361 -14.42 8.13 -0.56
CA ALA A 361 -14.31 8.42 -1.99
C ALA A 361 -13.85 9.85 -2.29
N TRP A 362 -14.17 10.82 -1.46
CA TRP A 362 -13.77 12.22 -1.61
C TRP A 362 -12.25 12.44 -1.53
N MET A 363 -11.48 11.54 -0.91
CA MET A 363 -10.02 11.70 -0.77
C MET A 363 -9.27 11.74 -2.12
N GLN A 364 -9.86 11.22 -3.21
CA GLN A 364 -9.28 11.33 -4.54
C GLN A 364 -9.56 12.66 -5.26
N VAL A 365 -10.39 13.51 -4.69
CA VAL A 365 -10.69 14.83 -5.26
C VAL A 365 -9.51 15.76 -4.99
N LYS A 366 -8.93 16.35 -6.04
CA LYS A 366 -7.73 17.17 -5.93
C LYS A 366 -7.98 18.48 -5.24
N ASP A 367 -9.06 19.17 -5.61
CA ASP A 367 -9.44 20.43 -5.01
C ASP A 367 -9.89 20.20 -3.56
N LYS A 368 -9.21 20.85 -2.63
CA LYS A 368 -9.45 20.67 -1.19
C LYS A 368 -10.83 21.20 -0.77
N GLN A 369 -11.31 22.27 -1.37
CA GLN A 369 -12.63 22.84 -1.02
C GLN A 369 -13.74 21.93 -1.55
N GLU A 370 -13.65 21.48 -2.80
CA GLU A 370 -14.57 20.53 -3.41
C GLU A 370 -14.57 19.20 -2.63
N ARG A 371 -13.40 18.72 -2.19
CA ARG A 371 -13.27 17.53 -1.35
C ARG A 371 -14.09 17.63 -0.07
N VAL A 372 -13.94 18.74 0.65
CA VAL A 372 -14.67 19.01 1.90
C VAL A 372 -16.17 19.14 1.64
N GLN A 373 -16.58 19.80 0.58
CA GLN A 373 -18.00 19.94 0.21
C GLN A 373 -18.63 18.59 -0.10
N LEU A 374 -17.97 17.73 -0.88
CA LEU A 374 -18.45 16.40 -1.22
C LEU A 374 -18.51 15.50 0.01
N ARG A 375 -17.48 15.51 0.87
CA ARG A 375 -17.51 14.81 2.16
C ARG A 375 -18.72 15.21 2.98
N ASN A 376 -18.87 16.52 3.23
CA ASN A 376 -19.96 17.04 4.06
C ASN A 376 -21.31 16.65 3.48
N ARG A 377 -21.50 16.77 2.17
CA ARG A 377 -22.77 16.39 1.52
C ARG A 377 -23.07 14.91 1.63
N ILE A 378 -22.09 14.02 1.41
CA ILE A 378 -22.24 12.57 1.59
C ILE A 378 -22.64 12.24 3.02
N CYS A 379 -21.91 12.80 3.99
CA CYS A 379 -22.13 12.51 5.41
C CYS A 379 -23.49 13.05 5.89
N THR A 380 -23.88 14.27 5.52
CA THR A 380 -25.19 14.84 5.89
C THR A 380 -26.34 13.98 5.33
N LEU A 381 -26.26 13.56 4.08
CA LEU A 381 -27.28 12.70 3.46
C LEU A 381 -27.37 11.33 4.14
N LEU A 382 -26.24 10.75 4.52
CA LEU A 382 -26.20 9.46 5.22
C LEU A 382 -26.75 9.58 6.65
N ILE A 383 -26.37 10.60 7.40
CA ILE A 383 -26.86 10.84 8.78
C ILE A 383 -28.38 10.99 8.76
N ASP A 384 -28.94 11.83 7.87
CA ASP A 384 -30.39 11.98 7.71
C ASP A 384 -31.06 10.65 7.34
N ALA A 385 -30.50 9.93 6.36
CA ALA A 385 -31.07 8.66 5.90
C ALA A 385 -31.01 7.57 7.00
N PHE A 386 -29.93 7.47 7.77
CA PHE A 386 -29.81 6.53 8.87
C PHE A 386 -30.81 6.87 10.00
N ASN A 387 -30.95 8.14 10.38
CA ASN A 387 -31.91 8.56 11.39
C ASN A 387 -33.35 8.23 10.97
N ARG A 388 -33.73 8.51 9.71
CA ARG A 388 -35.07 8.22 9.16
C ARG A 388 -35.35 6.73 8.97
N THR A 389 -34.32 5.89 8.93
CA THR A 389 -34.45 4.42 8.87
C THR A 389 -34.25 3.75 10.23
N ASN A 390 -34.27 4.51 11.31
CA ASN A 390 -34.09 4.04 12.69
C ASN A 390 -32.76 3.31 12.92
N LYS A 391 -31.65 3.88 12.40
CA LYS A 391 -30.29 3.38 12.53
C LYS A 391 -29.37 4.43 13.19
N PRO A 392 -29.64 4.81 14.45
CA PRO A 392 -28.91 5.91 15.11
C PRO A 392 -27.42 5.61 15.34
N ILE A 393 -27.05 4.33 15.51
CA ILE A 393 -25.64 3.92 15.68
C ILE A 393 -24.85 4.19 14.40
N ASP A 394 -25.42 3.86 13.23
CA ASP A 394 -24.78 4.14 11.95
C ASP A 394 -24.65 5.65 11.70
N ALA A 395 -25.70 6.44 12.03
CA ALA A 395 -25.65 7.89 11.95
C ALA A 395 -24.54 8.47 12.83
N LYS A 396 -24.43 8.01 14.08
CA LYS A 396 -23.38 8.42 15.00
C LYS A 396 -21.99 8.06 14.47
N THR A 397 -21.80 6.86 13.92
CA THR A 397 -20.53 6.44 13.31
C THR A 397 -20.07 7.42 12.20
N VAL A 398 -21.01 7.92 11.38
CA VAL A 398 -20.68 8.92 10.37
C VAL A 398 -20.31 10.26 10.99
N GLN A 399 -21.01 10.70 12.04
CA GLN A 399 -20.72 11.95 12.76
C GLN A 399 -19.33 11.91 13.42
N ASP A 400 -19.05 10.84 14.16
CA ASP A 400 -17.76 10.65 14.85
C ASP A 400 -16.59 10.63 13.86
N TYR A 401 -16.79 10.02 12.69
CA TYR A 401 -15.79 10.04 11.63
C TYR A 401 -15.53 11.46 11.08
N VAL A 402 -16.58 12.24 10.83
CA VAL A 402 -16.43 13.62 10.32
C VAL A 402 -15.66 14.48 11.30
N GLN A 403 -15.98 14.38 12.60
CA GLN A 403 -15.27 15.09 13.64
C GLN A 403 -13.78 14.71 13.68
N LEU A 404 -13.48 13.41 13.70
CA LEU A 404 -12.11 12.90 13.71
C LEU A 404 -11.32 13.34 12.46
N GLU A 405 -11.93 13.29 11.26
CA GLU A 405 -11.30 13.76 10.04
C GLU A 405 -11.00 15.27 10.12
N GLN A 406 -11.92 16.05 10.64
CA GLN A 406 -11.69 17.48 10.82
C GLN A 406 -10.52 17.75 11.77
N GLU A 407 -10.46 17.10 12.92
CA GLU A 407 -9.37 17.21 13.87
C GLU A 407 -8.02 16.82 13.25
N ALA A 408 -7.99 15.73 12.49
CA ALA A 408 -6.76 15.20 11.91
C ALA A 408 -6.20 16.02 10.73
N TYR A 409 -7.05 16.71 9.97
CA TYR A 409 -6.64 17.48 8.78
C TYR A 409 -6.65 19.00 8.99
N GLN A 410 -7.12 19.51 10.12
CA GLN A 410 -7.01 20.95 10.47
C GLN A 410 -5.59 21.35 10.87
N HIS A 411 -4.77 20.39 11.22
CA HIS A 411 -3.38 20.56 11.61
C HIS A 411 -2.46 20.11 10.47
#